data_2103f806608c7d157373d8f86532d7d4
#
_entry.id   2103f806608c7d157373d8f86532d7d4
#
_cell.length_a   1.000
_cell.length_b   1.000
_cell.length_c   1.000
_cell.angle_alpha   90.00
_cell.angle_beta   90.00
_cell.angle_gamma   90.00
#
_symmetry.space_group_name_H-M   'P 1'
#
loop_
_entity.id
_entity.type
_entity.pdbx_description
1 polymer ?
#
loop_
_entity_poly.entity_id
_entity_poly.type
_entity_poly.pdbx_seq_one_letter_code
_entity_poly.pdbx_strand_id
1 'polypeptide(L)'
;MPNPNLLPSHINTAAAAAWERAQLKQKVSEDFGATALFGVLDTTVDEARKQGTAGFEGLERIENLEVQRSFEQAFLLSKRLVGYAGLSAPTPEQMLLAGVNFRYLAEKFERMEQEDGATPHIVLAPHGLGKQTWLDIAKAMTADKTIADNPLGVDEEYTKEGYSGLYGLYIAGSINDNTWGQLDQTPTVGSTTPPTYTTKENGKNIGWTLRLVSGKEALTHPNMSYEQSQQQNPPIQHQTIAESLTYNLNMVLNNNEVPFKTPTKKWYSWCWRPENCKLGSAPVTTWEAVDYNDTYTGSILHVYMLSHSYSDNTVGIRSPVG
;
A
#
# COMPACT_ATOMS: atom_id res chain seq x y z
N MET A 1 -27.00 -10.05 -26.53
CA MET A 1 -26.51 -9.25 -25.40
C MET A 1 -27.57 -9.31 -24.31
N PRO A 2 -27.28 -9.71 -23.08
CA PRO A 2 -28.23 -9.62 -21.99
C PRO A 2 -28.57 -8.16 -21.72
N ASN A 3 -29.84 -7.88 -21.49
CA ASN A 3 -30.34 -6.52 -21.24
C ASN A 3 -29.79 -6.02 -19.89
N PRO A 4 -29.05 -4.91 -19.82
CA PRO A 4 -28.44 -4.42 -18.58
C PRO A 4 -29.43 -4.01 -17.49
N ASN A 5 -30.73 -3.95 -17.81
CA ASN A 5 -31.79 -3.53 -16.88
C ASN A 5 -32.47 -4.69 -16.12
N LEU A 6 -31.92 -5.91 -16.17
CA LEU A 6 -32.51 -7.10 -15.54
C LEU A 6 -31.72 -7.59 -14.32
N LEU A 7 -31.09 -6.71 -13.54
CA LEU A 7 -30.57 -7.11 -12.25
C LEU A 7 -31.71 -7.29 -11.23
N PRO A 8 -31.88 -8.48 -10.64
CA PRO A 8 -32.85 -8.67 -9.59
C PRO A 8 -32.56 -7.74 -8.41
N SER A 9 -33.59 -7.09 -7.87
CA SER A 9 -33.50 -6.09 -6.79
C SER A 9 -32.94 -6.61 -5.44
N HIS A 10 -32.54 -7.87 -5.38
CA HIS A 10 -31.99 -8.52 -4.19
C HIS A 10 -30.55 -9.03 -4.37
N ILE A 11 -29.87 -8.63 -5.45
CA ILE A 11 -28.44 -8.92 -5.59
C ILE A 11 -27.68 -8.06 -4.58
N ASN A 12 -26.96 -8.73 -3.70
CA ASN A 12 -26.03 -8.13 -2.75
C ASN A 12 -25.07 -7.18 -3.48
N THR A 13 -24.77 -6.03 -2.87
CA THR A 13 -23.94 -4.96 -3.42
C THR A 13 -22.56 -5.44 -3.90
N ALA A 14 -21.95 -6.42 -3.20
CA ALA A 14 -20.69 -7.02 -3.62
C ALA A 14 -20.81 -7.84 -4.91
N ALA A 15 -21.91 -8.56 -5.10
CA ALA A 15 -22.19 -9.29 -6.33
C ALA A 15 -22.48 -8.36 -7.50
N ALA A 16 -23.19 -7.23 -7.25
CA ALA A 16 -23.40 -6.18 -8.24
C ALA A 16 -22.09 -5.50 -8.65
N ALA A 17 -21.24 -5.17 -7.70
CA ALA A 17 -19.92 -4.60 -7.95
C ALA A 17 -19.00 -5.56 -8.73
N ALA A 18 -19.01 -6.85 -8.41
CA ALA A 18 -18.27 -7.87 -9.15
C ALA A 18 -18.79 -8.00 -10.60
N TRP A 19 -20.11 -7.95 -10.79
CA TRP A 19 -20.72 -8.00 -12.11
C TRP A 19 -20.39 -6.77 -12.97
N GLU A 20 -20.46 -5.56 -12.40
CA GLU A 20 -20.10 -4.32 -13.11
C GLU A 20 -18.60 -4.29 -13.49
N ARG A 21 -17.71 -4.75 -12.60
CA ARG A 21 -16.28 -4.91 -12.93
C ARG A 21 -16.04 -5.89 -14.07
N ALA A 22 -16.80 -6.99 -14.10
CA ALA A 22 -16.75 -7.96 -15.19
C ALA A 22 -17.21 -7.34 -16.53
N GLN A 23 -18.25 -6.49 -16.49
CA GLN A 23 -18.74 -5.76 -17.66
C GLN A 23 -17.72 -4.71 -18.14
N LEU A 24 -17.13 -3.94 -17.20
CA LEU A 24 -16.11 -2.95 -17.51
C LEU A 24 -14.88 -3.62 -18.12
N LYS A 25 -14.46 -4.76 -17.56
CA LYS A 25 -13.35 -5.56 -18.07
C LYS A 25 -13.62 -6.05 -19.49
N GLN A 26 -14.79 -6.60 -19.76
CA GLN A 26 -15.15 -7.05 -21.11
C GLN A 26 -15.06 -5.91 -22.10
N LYS A 27 -15.58 -4.73 -21.72
CA LYS A 27 -15.51 -3.52 -22.57
C LYS A 27 -14.08 -3.05 -22.79
N VAL A 28 -13.25 -3.00 -21.75
CA VAL A 28 -11.84 -2.61 -21.86
C VAL A 28 -11.03 -3.63 -22.67
N SER A 29 -11.28 -4.94 -22.48
CA SER A 29 -10.65 -6.00 -23.28
C SER A 29 -11.02 -5.92 -24.77
N GLU A 30 -12.27 -5.57 -25.07
CA GLU A 30 -12.73 -5.35 -26.45
C GLU A 30 -12.09 -4.10 -27.09
N ASP A 31 -11.94 -3.00 -26.31
CA ASP A 31 -11.43 -1.73 -26.80
C ASP A 31 -9.89 -1.67 -26.89
N PHE A 32 -9.16 -2.37 -26.04
CA PHE A 32 -7.69 -2.20 -25.88
C PHE A 32 -6.86 -3.48 -26.05
N GLY A 33 -7.46 -4.63 -26.27
CA GLY A 33 -6.72 -5.89 -26.41
C GLY A 33 -5.98 -6.34 -25.12
N ALA A 34 -6.32 -5.79 -23.97
CA ALA A 34 -5.60 -5.89 -22.71
C ALA A 34 -5.95 -7.17 -21.93
N THR A 35 -5.78 -8.33 -22.52
CA THR A 35 -6.09 -9.63 -21.88
C THR A 35 -5.21 -9.94 -20.67
N ALA A 36 -4.01 -9.37 -20.61
CA ALA A 36 -3.04 -9.63 -19.54
C ALA A 36 -3.32 -8.86 -18.25
N LEU A 37 -3.81 -7.62 -18.34
CA LEU A 37 -4.04 -6.74 -17.18
C LEU A 37 -5.11 -7.29 -16.23
N PHE A 38 -6.02 -8.09 -16.75
CA PHE A 38 -7.21 -8.55 -16.04
C PHE A 38 -7.12 -10.01 -15.56
N GLY A 39 -6.11 -10.76 -15.96
CA GLY A 39 -5.99 -12.19 -15.59
C GLY A 39 -5.95 -12.39 -14.07
N VAL A 40 -5.27 -11.52 -13.33
CA VAL A 40 -5.18 -11.61 -11.87
C VAL A 40 -6.41 -11.05 -11.18
N LEU A 41 -6.99 -9.97 -11.71
CA LEU A 41 -8.28 -9.46 -11.23
C LEU A 41 -9.40 -10.45 -11.49
N ASP A 42 -9.34 -11.22 -12.60
CA ASP A 42 -10.31 -12.29 -12.89
C ASP A 42 -10.27 -13.42 -11.90
N THR A 43 -9.08 -13.92 -11.58
CA THR A 43 -8.96 -15.00 -10.59
C THR A 43 -9.55 -14.53 -9.27
N THR A 44 -9.34 -13.29 -8.87
CA THR A 44 -9.84 -12.75 -7.61
C THR A 44 -11.34 -12.45 -7.66
N VAL A 45 -11.86 -11.97 -8.78
CA VAL A 45 -13.31 -11.74 -8.98
C VAL A 45 -14.04 -13.09 -9.11
N ASP A 46 -13.45 -14.07 -9.79
CA ASP A 46 -14.06 -15.41 -9.91
C ASP A 46 -13.96 -16.20 -8.62
N GLU A 47 -12.92 -16.03 -7.82
CA GLU A 47 -12.85 -16.57 -6.46
C GLU A 47 -13.87 -15.89 -5.54
N ALA A 48 -14.04 -14.57 -5.61
CA ALA A 48 -15.10 -13.86 -4.88
C ALA A 48 -16.50 -14.30 -5.34
N ARG A 49 -16.69 -14.61 -6.63
CA ARG A 49 -17.93 -15.21 -7.15
C ARG A 49 -18.16 -16.62 -6.66
N LYS A 50 -17.12 -17.48 -6.61
CA LYS A 50 -17.21 -18.88 -6.13
C LYS A 50 -17.42 -18.96 -4.63
N GLN A 51 -16.88 -18.00 -3.89
CA GLN A 51 -17.01 -17.91 -2.43
C GLN A 51 -18.26 -17.12 -1.99
N GLY A 52 -19.05 -16.61 -2.96
CA GLY A 52 -20.15 -15.70 -2.69
C GLY A 52 -19.64 -14.37 -2.15
N THR A 53 -20.53 -13.61 -1.52
CA THR A 53 -20.19 -12.32 -0.91
C THR A 53 -19.42 -12.43 0.41
N ALA A 54 -19.16 -13.67 0.86
CA ALA A 54 -18.53 -13.97 2.15
C ALA A 54 -17.15 -13.32 2.35
N GLY A 55 -16.44 -12.96 1.25
CA GLY A 55 -15.12 -12.34 1.34
C GLY A 55 -15.11 -10.83 1.66
N PHE A 56 -16.28 -10.18 1.64
CA PHE A 56 -16.41 -8.72 1.85
C PHE A 56 -17.49 -8.37 2.87
N GLU A 57 -17.92 -9.34 3.69
CA GLU A 57 -18.81 -9.10 4.81
C GLU A 57 -18.23 -8.03 5.73
N GLY A 58 -19.05 -7.05 6.09
CA GLY A 58 -18.64 -5.88 6.89
C GLY A 58 -18.48 -4.59 6.08
N LEU A 59 -18.22 -4.65 4.77
CA LEU A 59 -18.16 -3.48 3.90
C LEU A 59 -19.54 -2.97 3.47
N GLU A 60 -20.59 -3.79 3.58
CA GLU A 60 -21.99 -3.40 3.33
C GLU A 60 -22.48 -2.25 4.23
N ARG A 61 -21.72 -1.94 5.29
CA ARG A 61 -21.98 -0.77 6.18
C ARG A 61 -21.58 0.55 5.57
N ILE A 62 -20.84 0.52 4.45
CA ILE A 62 -20.46 1.70 3.67
C ILE A 62 -21.60 1.98 2.68
N GLU A 63 -22.30 3.08 2.87
CA GLU A 63 -23.46 3.46 2.06
C GLU A 63 -23.07 3.91 0.64
N ASN A 64 -21.90 4.58 0.52
CA ASN A 64 -21.38 5.02 -0.77
C ASN A 64 -20.68 3.86 -1.48
N LEU A 65 -21.26 3.42 -2.60
CA LEU A 65 -20.76 2.26 -3.37
C LEU A 65 -19.37 2.48 -3.97
N GLU A 66 -19.01 3.71 -4.33
CA GLU A 66 -17.67 4.00 -4.88
C GLU A 66 -16.61 3.90 -3.78
N VAL A 67 -16.91 4.42 -2.61
CA VAL A 67 -16.05 4.27 -1.43
C VAL A 67 -15.95 2.80 -1.03
N GLN A 68 -17.08 2.07 -1.00
CA GLN A 68 -17.08 0.63 -0.73
C GLN A 68 -16.15 -0.12 -1.70
N ARG A 69 -16.22 0.17 -3.00
CA ARG A 69 -15.33 -0.43 -4.03
C ARG A 69 -13.85 -0.14 -3.76
N SER A 70 -13.54 1.08 -3.32
CA SER A 70 -12.17 1.45 -2.96
C SER A 70 -11.65 0.62 -1.79
N PHE A 71 -12.49 0.33 -0.78
CA PHE A 71 -12.13 -0.59 0.30
C PHE A 71 -11.95 -2.02 -0.20
N GLU A 72 -12.89 -2.55 -0.99
CA GLU A 72 -12.77 -3.89 -1.58
C GLU A 72 -11.45 -4.03 -2.36
N GLN A 73 -11.12 -3.04 -3.18
CA GLN A 73 -9.88 -3.01 -3.94
C GLN A 73 -8.64 -3.02 -3.03
N ALA A 74 -8.64 -2.28 -1.93
CA ALA A 74 -7.53 -2.27 -0.99
C ALA A 74 -7.29 -3.66 -0.36
N PHE A 75 -8.36 -4.38 -0.01
CA PHE A 75 -8.24 -5.76 0.48
C PHE A 75 -7.68 -6.70 -0.59
N LEU A 76 -8.12 -6.58 -1.84
CA LEU A 76 -7.61 -7.37 -2.96
C LEU A 76 -6.14 -7.09 -3.24
N LEU A 77 -5.73 -5.82 -3.24
CA LEU A 77 -4.33 -5.42 -3.44
C LEU A 77 -3.44 -5.96 -2.33
N SER A 78 -3.85 -5.82 -1.07
CA SER A 78 -3.09 -6.37 0.05
C SER A 78 -2.99 -7.90 0.00
N LYS A 79 -4.08 -8.59 -0.35
CA LYS A 79 -4.07 -10.05 -0.58
C LYS A 79 -3.07 -10.44 -1.67
N ARG A 80 -3.06 -9.70 -2.79
CA ARG A 80 -2.09 -9.93 -3.87
C ARG A 80 -0.67 -9.67 -3.41
N LEU A 81 -0.43 -8.53 -2.74
CA LEU A 81 0.89 -8.13 -2.27
C LEU A 81 1.53 -9.19 -1.37
N VAL A 82 0.83 -9.62 -0.32
CA VAL A 82 1.39 -10.61 0.61
C VAL A 82 1.37 -12.02 0.03
N GLY A 83 0.55 -12.28 -0.98
CA GLY A 83 0.51 -13.53 -1.74
C GLY A 83 1.86 -13.85 -2.41
N TYR A 84 2.66 -12.84 -2.78
CA TYR A 84 4.04 -13.05 -3.28
C TYR A 84 4.96 -13.72 -2.24
N ALA A 85 4.64 -13.59 -0.96
CA ALA A 85 5.34 -14.28 0.13
C ALA A 85 4.61 -15.54 0.62
N GLY A 86 3.54 -15.96 -0.06
CA GLY A 86 2.71 -17.11 0.35
C GLY A 86 1.91 -16.85 1.63
N LEU A 87 1.61 -15.59 1.94
CA LEU A 87 0.88 -15.18 3.14
C LEU A 87 -0.56 -14.81 2.79
N SER A 88 -1.45 -14.78 3.79
CA SER A 88 -2.85 -14.42 3.66
C SER A 88 -3.14 -13.08 4.30
N ALA A 89 -3.87 -12.21 3.61
CA ALA A 89 -4.40 -10.97 4.18
C ALA A 89 -5.73 -11.25 4.92
N PRO A 90 -6.06 -10.47 5.97
CA PRO A 90 -7.34 -10.59 6.65
C PRO A 90 -8.49 -10.18 5.74
N THR A 91 -9.68 -10.69 6.05
CA THR A 91 -10.93 -10.28 5.44
C THR A 91 -11.47 -8.99 6.10
N PRO A 92 -12.39 -8.24 5.43
CA PRO A 92 -13.07 -7.12 6.06
C PRO A 92 -13.80 -7.51 7.36
N GLU A 93 -14.42 -8.68 7.41
CA GLU A 93 -15.08 -9.19 8.61
C GLU A 93 -14.08 -9.36 9.77
N GLN A 94 -12.90 -9.91 9.51
CA GLN A 94 -11.85 -10.05 10.51
C GLN A 94 -11.36 -8.69 11.02
N MET A 95 -11.23 -7.71 10.14
CA MET A 95 -10.88 -6.33 10.55
C MET A 95 -12.01 -5.68 11.35
N LEU A 96 -13.28 -5.93 11.00
CA LEU A 96 -14.42 -5.48 11.78
C LEU A 96 -14.41 -6.07 13.20
N LEU A 97 -14.12 -7.37 13.33
CA LEU A 97 -13.99 -8.05 14.62
C LEU A 97 -12.84 -7.49 15.47
N ALA A 98 -11.79 -7.00 14.83
CA ALA A 98 -10.69 -6.29 15.50
C ALA A 98 -11.03 -4.85 15.94
N GLY A 99 -12.23 -4.38 15.61
CA GLY A 99 -12.72 -3.05 16.00
C GLY A 99 -12.61 -1.98 14.92
N VAL A 100 -12.29 -2.34 13.67
CA VAL A 100 -12.30 -1.36 12.56
C VAL A 100 -13.73 -0.90 12.30
N ASN A 101 -13.94 0.41 12.35
CA ASN A 101 -15.23 1.02 12.02
C ASN A 101 -15.22 1.51 10.57
N PHE A 102 -15.69 0.66 9.65
CA PHE A 102 -15.72 0.98 8.22
C PHE A 102 -16.59 2.18 7.87
N ARG A 103 -17.70 2.39 8.58
CA ARG A 103 -18.53 3.57 8.37
C ARG A 103 -17.77 4.86 8.70
N TYR A 104 -17.09 4.89 9.84
CA TYR A 104 -16.26 6.04 10.23
C TYR A 104 -15.14 6.29 9.23
N LEU A 105 -14.46 5.23 8.76
CA LEU A 105 -13.40 5.36 7.76
C LEU A 105 -13.94 5.84 6.41
N ALA A 106 -15.14 5.41 6.00
CA ALA A 106 -15.79 5.89 4.78
C ALA A 106 -16.13 7.39 4.87
N GLU A 107 -16.71 7.84 5.98
CA GLU A 107 -16.98 9.26 6.23
C GLU A 107 -15.68 10.10 6.22
N LYS A 108 -14.58 9.55 6.75
CA LYS A 108 -13.26 10.18 6.69
C LYS A 108 -12.68 10.21 5.28
N PHE A 109 -12.85 9.13 4.51
CA PHE A 109 -12.42 9.04 3.12
C PHE A 109 -13.07 10.14 2.27
N GLU A 110 -14.40 10.28 2.34
CA GLU A 110 -15.15 11.31 1.62
C GLU A 110 -14.72 12.73 2.01
N ARG A 111 -14.49 12.95 3.31
CA ARG A 111 -14.00 14.25 3.79
C ARG A 111 -12.59 14.56 3.24
N MET A 112 -11.67 13.60 3.31
CA MET A 112 -10.32 13.78 2.79
C MET A 112 -10.34 14.04 1.28
N GLU A 113 -11.20 13.34 0.53
CA GLU A 113 -11.35 13.57 -0.92
C GLU A 113 -11.83 14.99 -1.22
N GLN A 114 -12.82 15.49 -0.45
CA GLN A 114 -13.32 16.86 -0.59
C GLN A 114 -12.26 17.91 -0.22
N GLU A 115 -11.52 17.70 0.87
CA GLU A 115 -10.51 18.65 1.36
C GLU A 115 -9.25 18.64 0.49
N ASP A 116 -8.88 17.47 -0.02
CA ASP A 116 -7.65 17.27 -0.79
C ASP A 116 -7.85 17.48 -2.30
N GLY A 117 -9.06 17.32 -2.81
CA GLY A 117 -9.34 17.30 -4.25
C GLY A 117 -8.70 16.11 -4.96
N ALA A 118 -8.38 15.05 -4.22
CA ALA A 118 -7.78 13.82 -4.70
C ALA A 118 -8.30 12.63 -3.90
N THR A 119 -8.57 11.52 -4.57
CA THR A 119 -9.11 10.30 -3.96
C THR A 119 -8.09 9.70 -2.98
N PRO A 120 -8.43 9.56 -1.69
CA PRO A 120 -7.55 8.95 -0.71
C PRO A 120 -7.20 7.50 -1.04
N HIS A 121 -6.05 7.03 -0.58
CA HIS A 121 -5.65 5.64 -0.66
C HIS A 121 -5.97 4.92 0.65
N ILE A 122 -6.49 3.69 0.54
CA ILE A 122 -6.74 2.80 1.65
C ILE A 122 -5.57 1.82 1.73
N VAL A 123 -4.91 1.78 2.88
CA VAL A 123 -3.73 0.96 3.12
C VAL A 123 -4.03 -0.08 4.19
N LEU A 124 -4.16 -1.34 3.78
CA LEU A 124 -4.22 -2.50 4.66
C LEU A 124 -2.82 -3.10 4.75
N ALA A 125 -2.11 -2.77 5.81
CA ALA A 125 -0.68 -3.04 5.95
C ALA A 125 -0.37 -4.15 6.96
N PRO A 126 0.55 -5.10 6.61
CA PRO A 126 1.07 -6.11 7.51
C PRO A 126 2.28 -5.60 8.29
N HIS A 127 2.32 -5.81 9.60
CA HIS A 127 3.44 -5.51 10.49
C HIS A 127 4.05 -6.78 11.04
N GLY A 128 5.37 -6.83 11.18
CA GLY A 128 6.09 -8.01 11.68
C GLY A 128 6.45 -9.03 10.61
N LEU A 129 6.38 -8.67 9.34
CA LEU A 129 6.82 -9.56 8.25
C LEU A 129 8.32 -9.86 8.29
N GLY A 130 9.11 -8.87 8.71
CA GLY A 130 10.56 -8.91 8.68
C GLY A 130 11.15 -8.42 7.34
N LYS A 131 12.37 -7.91 7.41
CA LYS A 131 13.10 -7.29 6.30
C LYS A 131 13.17 -8.18 5.05
N GLN A 132 13.56 -9.45 5.23
CA GLN A 132 13.76 -10.37 4.11
C GLN A 132 12.45 -10.64 3.36
N THR A 133 11.33 -10.77 4.06
CA THR A 133 10.02 -11.00 3.43
C THR A 133 9.63 -9.84 2.50
N TRP A 134 9.90 -8.59 2.90
CA TRP A 134 9.64 -7.43 2.04
C TRP A 134 10.53 -7.41 0.80
N LEU A 135 11.81 -7.79 0.94
CA LEU A 135 12.72 -7.93 -0.21
C LEU A 135 12.25 -9.04 -1.16
N ASP A 136 11.78 -10.17 -0.64
CA ASP A 136 11.27 -11.28 -1.43
C ASP A 136 9.99 -10.90 -2.18
N ILE A 137 9.06 -10.17 -1.52
CA ILE A 137 7.86 -9.61 -2.17
C ILE A 137 8.26 -8.71 -3.34
N ALA A 138 9.13 -7.74 -3.12
CA ALA A 138 9.54 -6.79 -4.16
C ALA A 138 10.25 -7.51 -5.32
N LYS A 139 11.10 -8.48 -5.02
CA LYS A 139 11.77 -9.33 -6.03
C LYS A 139 10.75 -10.10 -6.86
N ALA A 140 9.76 -10.73 -6.22
CA ALA A 140 8.72 -11.46 -6.92
C ALA A 140 7.86 -10.55 -7.80
N MET A 141 7.51 -9.36 -7.28
CA MET A 141 6.78 -8.34 -8.05
C MET A 141 7.58 -7.85 -9.28
N THR A 142 8.90 -7.62 -9.12
CA THR A 142 9.76 -7.21 -10.26
C THR A 142 9.77 -8.26 -11.36
N ALA A 143 9.69 -9.54 -11.01
CA ALA A 143 9.65 -10.65 -11.95
C ALA A 143 8.24 -10.97 -12.50
N ASP A 144 7.18 -10.34 -11.95
CA ASP A 144 5.80 -10.61 -12.33
C ASP A 144 5.43 -9.98 -13.67
N LYS A 145 5.35 -10.82 -14.71
CA LYS A 145 4.95 -10.41 -16.07
C LYS A 145 3.46 -10.06 -16.20
N THR A 146 2.66 -10.28 -15.18
CA THR A 146 1.25 -9.86 -15.18
C THR A 146 1.06 -8.40 -14.82
N ILE A 147 2.11 -7.74 -14.31
CA ILE A 147 2.15 -6.29 -14.13
C ILE A 147 2.57 -5.70 -15.48
N ALA A 148 1.60 -5.17 -16.21
CA ALA A 148 1.88 -4.56 -17.52
C ALA A 148 2.81 -3.36 -17.36
N ASP A 149 3.82 -3.24 -18.26
CA ASP A 149 4.81 -2.16 -18.19
C ASP A 149 5.38 -1.96 -16.77
N ASN A 150 5.74 -3.09 -16.13
CA ASN A 150 6.15 -3.12 -14.73
C ASN A 150 7.21 -2.04 -14.44
N PRO A 151 6.89 -1.02 -13.62
CA PRO A 151 7.81 0.07 -13.36
C PRO A 151 8.94 -0.28 -12.38
N LEU A 152 8.89 -1.48 -11.77
CA LEU A 152 9.92 -1.92 -10.84
C LEU A 152 11.20 -2.28 -11.59
N GLY A 153 12.29 -1.59 -11.26
CA GLY A 153 13.59 -1.78 -11.88
C GLY A 153 14.39 -2.91 -11.26
N VAL A 154 15.38 -3.36 -12.03
CA VAL A 154 16.46 -4.23 -11.57
C VAL A 154 17.77 -3.48 -11.78
N ASP A 155 18.54 -3.28 -10.73
CA ASP A 155 19.87 -2.73 -10.84
C ASP A 155 20.88 -3.85 -11.13
N GLU A 156 21.20 -4.06 -12.42
CA GLU A 156 22.11 -5.09 -12.87
C GLU A 156 23.56 -4.80 -12.49
N GLU A 157 23.94 -3.55 -12.30
CA GLU A 157 25.30 -3.18 -11.93
C GLU A 157 25.65 -3.69 -10.54
N TYR A 158 24.71 -3.59 -9.60
CA TYR A 158 24.83 -4.20 -8.28
C TYR A 158 24.86 -5.73 -8.32
N THR A 159 24.29 -6.37 -9.36
CA THR A 159 24.39 -7.84 -9.49
C THR A 159 25.79 -8.29 -9.97
N LYS A 160 26.49 -7.47 -10.77
CA LYS A 160 27.83 -7.79 -11.30
C LYS A 160 28.95 -7.63 -10.27
N GLU A 161 28.78 -6.74 -9.29
CA GLU A 161 29.78 -6.49 -8.24
C GLU A 161 29.70 -7.47 -7.06
N GLY A 162 28.88 -8.52 -7.15
CA GLY A 162 28.74 -9.53 -6.08
C GLY A 162 27.84 -9.11 -4.93
N TYR A 163 27.19 -7.98 -5.04
CA TYR A 163 26.07 -7.59 -4.18
C TYR A 163 24.80 -8.30 -4.69
N SER A 164 23.94 -8.75 -3.78
CA SER A 164 22.63 -9.26 -4.16
C SER A 164 21.87 -8.16 -4.90
N GLY A 165 21.57 -8.38 -6.19
CA GLY A 165 20.96 -7.37 -7.05
C GLY A 165 19.74 -6.69 -6.41
N LEU A 166 19.57 -5.41 -6.68
CA LEU A 166 18.41 -4.67 -6.21
C LEU A 166 17.22 -4.98 -7.13
N TYR A 167 16.13 -5.45 -6.55
CA TYR A 167 14.92 -5.82 -7.27
C TYR A 167 13.73 -5.04 -6.67
N GLY A 168 13.35 -3.95 -7.28
CA GLY A 168 12.16 -3.17 -6.87
C GLY A 168 12.22 -2.52 -5.49
N LEU A 169 13.03 -3.01 -4.56
CA LEU A 169 13.19 -2.50 -3.20
C LEU A 169 14.65 -2.57 -2.73
N TYR A 170 15.12 -1.45 -2.20
CA TYR A 170 16.40 -1.34 -1.50
C TYR A 170 16.20 -0.92 -0.05
N ILE A 171 16.83 -1.60 0.87
CA ILE A 171 16.85 -1.25 2.29
C ILE A 171 18.30 -0.98 2.69
N ALA A 172 18.59 0.23 3.10
CA ALA A 172 19.95 0.66 3.44
C ALA A 172 20.61 -0.27 4.47
N GLY A 173 21.91 -0.51 4.30
CA GLY A 173 22.69 -1.41 5.18
C GLY A 173 22.71 -0.98 6.66
N SER A 174 22.49 0.31 6.94
CA SER A 174 22.32 0.83 8.30
C SER A 174 21.07 0.30 9.00
N ILE A 175 20.09 -0.22 8.25
CA ILE A 175 18.89 -0.86 8.77
C ILE A 175 19.14 -2.37 8.79
N ASN A 176 19.81 -2.86 9.84
CA ASN A 176 20.00 -4.29 10.05
C ASN A 176 18.70 -4.93 10.59
N ASP A 177 18.67 -6.26 10.71
CA ASP A 177 17.46 -7.00 11.13
C ASP A 177 16.96 -6.59 12.51
N ASN A 178 17.86 -6.26 13.44
CA ASN A 178 17.48 -5.79 14.78
C ASN A 178 16.81 -4.40 14.70
N THR A 179 17.39 -3.48 13.93
CA THR A 179 16.79 -2.16 13.67
C THR A 179 15.44 -2.32 12.96
N TRP A 180 15.37 -3.18 11.95
CA TRP A 180 14.12 -3.47 11.25
C TRP A 180 13.03 -3.99 12.18
N GLY A 181 13.34 -4.96 13.04
CA GLY A 181 12.39 -5.50 14.00
C GLY A 181 11.85 -4.49 15.02
N GLN A 182 12.59 -3.40 15.27
CA GLN A 182 12.08 -2.27 16.06
C GLN A 182 11.14 -1.36 15.25
N LEU A 183 11.36 -1.22 13.96
CA LEU A 183 10.59 -0.34 13.07
C LEU A 183 9.35 -1.03 12.48
N ASP A 184 9.41 -2.36 12.30
CA ASP A 184 8.34 -3.19 11.73
C ASP A 184 7.36 -3.65 12.82
N GLN A 185 6.82 -2.70 13.57
CA GLN A 185 5.85 -2.93 14.64
C GLN A 185 4.55 -2.20 14.34
N THR A 186 3.46 -2.73 14.87
CA THR A 186 2.19 -2.01 14.89
C THR A 186 2.36 -0.68 15.63
N PRO A 187 1.91 0.44 15.05
CA PRO A 187 2.12 1.73 15.68
C PRO A 187 1.37 1.84 17.00
N THR A 188 2.06 2.31 18.01
CA THR A 188 1.46 2.76 19.27
C THR A 188 1.51 4.29 19.26
N VAL A 189 0.46 4.92 18.75
CA VAL A 189 0.44 6.38 18.62
C VAL A 189 -0.38 6.97 19.76
N GLY A 190 0.25 7.39 20.82
CA GLY A 190 -0.39 8.05 21.95
C GLY A 190 -1.57 7.24 22.52
N SER A 191 -2.74 7.88 22.67
CA SER A 191 -3.97 7.23 23.13
C SER A 191 -4.76 6.51 22.03
N THR A 192 -4.33 6.58 20.78
CA THR A 192 -5.07 6.02 19.63
C THR A 192 -4.20 5.03 18.85
N THR A 193 -4.10 3.82 19.38
CA THR A 193 -3.60 2.69 18.58
C THR A 193 -4.66 2.33 17.56
N PRO A 194 -4.33 2.27 16.24
CA PRO A 194 -5.29 1.83 15.25
C PRO A 194 -5.76 0.40 15.57
N PRO A 195 -7.04 0.07 15.31
CA PRO A 195 -7.52 -1.30 15.45
C PRO A 195 -6.61 -2.25 14.67
N THR A 196 -6.14 -3.29 15.35
CA THR A 196 -5.16 -4.23 14.82
C THR A 196 -5.71 -5.64 14.85
N TYR A 197 -5.80 -6.27 13.69
CA TYR A 197 -6.05 -7.70 13.57
C TYR A 197 -4.73 -8.46 13.54
N THR A 198 -4.63 -9.58 14.25
CA THR A 198 -3.41 -10.39 14.27
C THR A 198 -3.65 -11.75 13.65
N THR A 199 -2.88 -12.08 12.62
CA THR A 199 -2.79 -13.42 12.06
C THR A 199 -1.55 -14.13 12.58
N LYS A 200 -1.58 -15.46 12.59
CA LYS A 200 -0.42 -16.27 12.92
C LYS A 200 -0.06 -17.12 11.72
N GLU A 201 1.06 -16.78 11.08
CA GLU A 201 1.54 -17.49 9.91
C GLU A 201 3.01 -17.85 10.06
N ASN A 202 3.36 -19.10 9.73
CA ASN A 202 4.74 -19.60 9.83
C ASN A 202 5.39 -19.37 11.22
N GLY A 203 4.56 -19.43 12.27
CA GLY A 203 5.03 -19.21 13.66
C GLY A 203 5.22 -17.75 14.06
N LYS A 204 5.00 -16.79 13.14
CA LYS A 204 5.09 -15.35 13.41
C LYS A 204 3.71 -14.75 13.61
N ASN A 205 3.60 -13.76 14.47
CA ASN A 205 2.41 -12.93 14.58
C ASN A 205 2.55 -11.75 13.62
N ILE A 206 1.58 -11.58 12.73
CA ILE A 206 1.50 -10.48 11.78
C ILE A 206 0.36 -9.58 12.22
N GLY A 207 0.65 -8.35 12.60
CA GLY A 207 -0.35 -7.34 12.94
C GLY A 207 -0.83 -6.61 11.69
N TRP A 208 -2.13 -6.45 11.51
CA TRP A 208 -2.72 -5.78 10.36
C TRP A 208 -3.41 -4.50 10.78
N THR A 209 -3.08 -3.40 10.13
CA THR A 209 -3.74 -2.11 10.29
C THR A 209 -4.40 -1.66 9.01
N LEU A 210 -5.52 -0.97 9.13
CA LEU A 210 -6.22 -0.35 8.00
C LEU A 210 -6.28 1.16 8.22
N ARG A 211 -5.66 1.91 7.32
CA ARG A 211 -5.58 3.37 7.42
C ARG A 211 -5.81 4.06 6.09
N LEU A 212 -6.23 5.32 6.14
CA LEU A 212 -6.37 6.19 4.98
C LEU A 212 -5.12 7.06 4.82
N VAL A 213 -4.72 7.29 3.58
CA VAL A 213 -3.58 8.13 3.23
C VAL A 213 -4.02 9.11 2.16
N SER A 214 -3.60 10.38 2.24
CA SER A 214 -3.95 11.39 1.24
C SER A 214 -3.58 10.94 -0.18
N GLY A 215 -4.49 11.16 -1.11
CA GLY A 215 -4.27 10.91 -2.53
C GLY A 215 -3.47 12.00 -3.23
N LYS A 216 -3.14 13.10 -2.54
CA LYS A 216 -2.30 14.15 -3.11
C LYS A 216 -0.93 13.61 -3.50
N GLU A 217 -0.47 13.98 -4.67
CA GLU A 217 0.88 13.67 -5.15
C GLU A 217 1.95 14.26 -4.22
N ALA A 218 1.74 15.50 -3.79
CA ALA A 218 2.63 16.19 -2.88
C ALA A 218 2.54 15.66 -1.43
N LEU A 219 3.65 15.74 -0.71
CA LEU A 219 3.67 15.49 0.72
C LEU A 219 2.75 16.48 1.45
N THR A 220 2.03 16.03 2.46
CA THR A 220 1.07 16.87 3.21
C THR A 220 1.75 17.96 4.03
N HIS A 221 2.99 17.71 4.46
CA HIS A 221 3.82 18.65 5.21
C HIS A 221 5.24 18.69 4.63
N PRO A 222 5.44 19.39 3.49
CA PRO A 222 6.77 19.55 2.89
C PRO A 222 7.69 20.40 3.77
N ASN A 223 8.99 20.24 3.66
CA ASN A 223 10.03 20.97 4.40
C ASN A 223 10.01 20.77 5.92
N MET A 224 9.31 19.75 6.42
CA MET A 224 9.24 19.48 7.85
C MET A 224 10.17 18.35 8.23
N SER A 225 11.04 18.58 9.23
CA SER A 225 11.85 17.52 9.80
C SER A 225 11.01 16.58 10.67
N TYR A 226 11.54 15.37 10.93
CA TYR A 226 10.88 14.43 11.83
C TYR A 226 10.67 15.03 13.23
N GLU A 227 11.69 15.71 13.76
CA GLU A 227 11.64 16.38 15.07
C GLU A 227 10.56 17.45 15.14
N GLN A 228 10.50 18.32 14.12
CA GLN A 228 9.47 19.37 14.03
C GLN A 228 8.06 18.80 14.02
N SER A 229 7.86 17.65 13.37
CA SER A 229 6.54 17.01 13.30
C SER A 229 6.08 16.46 14.66
N GLN A 230 7.03 15.97 15.47
CA GLN A 230 6.75 15.47 16.80
C GLN A 230 6.48 16.60 17.81
N GLN A 231 6.96 17.80 17.54
CA GLN A 231 6.72 19.01 18.37
C GLN A 231 5.37 19.69 18.07
N GLN A 232 4.65 19.27 17.02
CA GLN A 232 3.30 19.79 16.76
C GLN A 232 2.33 19.36 17.86
N ASN A 233 1.25 20.10 18.05
CA ASN A 233 0.21 19.79 19.03
C ASN A 233 -1.18 19.72 18.35
N PRO A 234 -1.75 18.53 18.13
CA PRO A 234 -1.17 17.21 18.40
C PRO A 234 0.03 16.87 17.47
N PRO A 235 0.90 15.94 17.87
CA PRO A 235 1.97 15.46 16.99
C PRO A 235 1.43 14.91 15.68
N ILE A 236 2.14 15.20 14.58
CA ILE A 236 1.74 14.71 13.26
C ILE A 236 1.97 13.21 13.19
N GLN A 237 0.96 12.48 12.77
CA GLN A 237 1.05 11.03 12.57
C GLN A 237 1.84 10.71 11.29
N HIS A 238 2.68 9.68 11.37
CA HIS A 238 3.44 9.17 10.26
C HIS A 238 2.95 7.78 9.87
N GLN A 239 3.10 7.43 8.59
CA GLN A 239 2.99 6.03 8.18
C GLN A 239 4.10 5.22 8.86
N THR A 240 3.82 3.98 9.22
CA THR A 240 4.90 3.03 9.54
C THR A 240 5.67 2.68 8.27
N ILE A 241 6.85 2.03 8.41
CA ILE A 241 7.55 1.47 7.25
C ILE A 241 6.64 0.50 6.49
N ALA A 242 5.95 -0.38 7.19
CA ALA A 242 5.05 -1.36 6.58
C ALA A 242 3.89 -0.69 5.81
N GLU A 243 3.27 0.34 6.39
CA GLU A 243 2.23 1.12 5.71
C GLU A 243 2.77 1.83 4.46
N SER A 244 3.96 2.42 4.56
CA SER A 244 4.58 3.10 3.43
C SER A 244 4.98 2.14 2.32
N LEU A 245 5.58 0.99 2.64
CA LEU A 245 5.89 -0.06 1.66
C LEU A 245 4.61 -0.59 1.00
N THR A 246 3.58 -0.90 1.80
CA THR A 246 2.28 -1.37 1.29
C THR A 246 1.66 -0.35 0.35
N TYR A 247 1.62 0.94 0.74
CA TYR A 247 1.12 2.02 -0.10
C TYR A 247 1.84 2.07 -1.45
N ASN A 248 3.17 2.15 -1.42
CA ASN A 248 3.98 2.32 -2.61
C ASN A 248 3.89 1.11 -3.55
N LEU A 249 3.94 -0.12 -3.02
CA LEU A 249 3.86 -1.33 -3.84
C LEU A 249 2.44 -1.58 -4.35
N ASN A 250 1.40 -1.21 -3.59
CA ASN A 250 0.02 -1.28 -4.07
C ASN A 250 -0.25 -0.31 -5.23
N MET A 251 0.41 0.86 -5.26
CA MET A 251 0.31 1.77 -6.41
C MET A 251 0.84 1.11 -7.68
N VAL A 252 1.95 0.38 -7.60
CA VAL A 252 2.47 -0.42 -8.72
C VAL A 252 1.47 -1.50 -9.14
N LEU A 253 0.89 -2.24 -8.20
CA LEU A 253 -0.07 -3.32 -8.47
C LEU A 253 -1.39 -2.81 -9.07
N ASN A 254 -1.79 -1.60 -8.72
CA ASN A 254 -3.07 -1.03 -9.12
C ASN A 254 -3.01 -0.32 -10.46
N ASN A 255 -2.01 0.54 -10.64
CA ASN A 255 -1.97 1.51 -11.74
C ASN A 255 -0.78 1.29 -12.67
N ASN A 256 0.10 0.32 -12.38
CA ASN A 256 1.42 0.20 -13.01
C ASN A 256 2.24 1.50 -12.88
N GLU A 257 2.06 2.23 -11.79
CA GLU A 257 2.68 3.53 -11.56
C GLU A 257 3.49 3.52 -10.28
N VAL A 258 4.65 4.18 -10.33
CA VAL A 258 5.34 4.59 -9.12
C VAL A 258 4.79 5.95 -8.67
N PRO A 259 4.50 6.14 -7.37
CA PRO A 259 4.17 7.47 -6.85
C PRO A 259 5.37 8.39 -7.10
N PHE A 260 5.24 9.44 -7.89
CA PHE A 260 6.30 10.37 -8.29
C PHE A 260 7.00 10.04 -9.63
N LYS A 261 6.31 10.38 -10.72
CA LYS A 261 6.77 10.16 -12.11
C LYS A 261 7.94 11.04 -12.57
N THR A 262 8.47 11.94 -11.74
CA THR A 262 9.53 12.84 -12.19
C THR A 262 10.91 12.37 -11.73
N PRO A 263 11.79 11.95 -12.66
CA PRO A 263 13.16 11.51 -12.34
C PRO A 263 14.00 12.56 -11.62
N THR A 264 13.56 13.83 -11.63
CA THR A 264 14.31 14.97 -11.11
C THR A 264 13.97 15.37 -9.68
N LYS A 265 12.90 14.83 -9.08
CA LYS A 265 12.49 15.16 -7.70
C LYS A 265 12.38 13.89 -6.88
N LYS A 266 13.36 13.66 -6.02
CA LYS A 266 13.28 12.64 -4.97
C LYS A 266 12.43 13.19 -3.83
N TRP A 267 11.33 12.52 -3.51
CA TRP A 267 10.51 12.86 -2.36
C TRP A 267 10.76 11.83 -1.27
N TYR A 268 11.22 12.29 -0.10
CA TYR A 268 11.42 11.44 1.07
C TYR A 268 10.25 11.59 2.01
N SER A 269 9.49 10.52 2.21
CA SER A 269 8.40 10.48 3.19
C SER A 269 8.91 9.92 4.52
N TRP A 270 8.84 10.72 5.58
CA TRP A 270 9.14 10.26 6.94
C TRP A 270 8.21 9.13 7.34
N CYS A 271 8.80 8.07 7.91
CA CYS A 271 8.06 6.98 8.52
C CYS A 271 8.13 7.05 10.04
N TRP A 272 7.13 6.50 10.69
CA TRP A 272 7.03 6.41 12.14
C TRP A 272 8.20 5.63 12.74
N ARG A 273 8.67 6.11 13.88
CA ARG A 273 9.70 5.47 14.67
C ARG A 273 9.17 5.27 16.10
N PRO A 274 9.23 4.05 16.65
CA PRO A 274 8.88 3.81 18.04
C PRO A 274 9.72 4.66 19.02
N GLU A 275 9.11 5.09 20.11
CA GLU A 275 9.79 5.92 21.13
C GLU A 275 11.00 5.22 21.77
N ASN A 276 10.94 3.89 21.88
CA ASN A 276 12.03 3.07 22.41
C ASN A 276 13.20 2.87 21.43
N CYS A 277 13.05 3.29 20.18
CA CYS A 277 14.11 3.23 19.17
C CYS A 277 15.07 4.40 19.38
N LYS A 278 16.20 4.15 20.03
CA LYS A 278 17.22 5.16 20.41
C LYS A 278 18.11 5.60 19.24
N LEU A 279 17.67 5.50 18.01
CA LEU A 279 18.43 5.97 16.85
C LEU A 279 18.35 7.50 16.74
N GLY A 280 19.46 8.16 16.49
CA GLY A 280 19.52 9.60 16.18
C GLY A 280 18.96 9.95 14.79
N SER A 281 18.19 9.04 14.17
CA SER A 281 17.64 9.12 12.83
C SER A 281 16.26 8.49 12.78
N ALA A 282 15.45 8.86 11.79
CA ALA A 282 14.15 8.26 11.51
C ALA A 282 14.12 7.65 10.10
N PRO A 283 13.31 6.61 9.87
CA PRO A 283 13.20 5.99 8.57
C PRO A 283 12.45 6.89 7.58
N VAL A 284 12.86 6.83 6.32
CA VAL A 284 12.19 7.47 5.18
C VAL A 284 12.06 6.48 4.04
N THR A 285 11.04 6.67 3.21
CA THR A 285 10.87 5.97 1.94
C THR A 285 10.96 6.97 0.79
N THR A 286 11.53 6.55 -0.33
CA THR A 286 11.60 7.31 -1.58
C THR A 286 11.68 6.39 -2.78
N TRP A 287 11.29 6.88 -3.96
CA TRP A 287 11.54 6.21 -5.23
C TRP A 287 12.79 6.79 -5.91
N GLU A 288 13.60 5.91 -6.46
CA GLU A 288 14.75 6.29 -7.28
C GLU A 288 14.64 5.62 -8.66
N ALA A 289 14.87 6.43 -9.71
CA ALA A 289 14.98 5.91 -11.06
C ALA A 289 16.28 5.11 -11.19
N VAL A 290 16.22 4.00 -11.91
CA VAL A 290 17.39 3.22 -12.32
C VAL A 290 17.66 3.55 -13.78
N ASP A 291 18.76 4.26 -14.03
CA ASP A 291 19.21 4.62 -15.35
C ASP A 291 20.47 3.81 -15.68
N TYR A 292 20.37 2.96 -16.70
CA TYR A 292 21.52 2.23 -17.21
C TYR A 292 21.94 2.81 -18.56
N ASN A 293 23.17 3.36 -18.65
CA ASN A 293 23.69 4.04 -19.86
C ASN A 293 22.71 5.10 -20.42
N ASP A 294 22.20 5.99 -19.57
CA ASP A 294 21.23 7.04 -19.89
C ASP A 294 19.85 6.50 -20.38
N THR A 295 19.60 5.22 -20.16
CA THR A 295 18.30 4.59 -20.49
C THR A 295 17.58 4.22 -19.21
N TYR A 296 16.38 4.78 -19.01
CA TYR A 296 15.51 4.43 -17.88
C TYR A 296 15.14 2.94 -17.95
N THR A 297 15.50 2.17 -16.93
CA THR A 297 15.22 0.74 -16.82
C THR A 297 14.16 0.40 -15.77
N GLY A 298 13.68 1.39 -15.01
CA GLY A 298 12.67 1.21 -13.99
C GLY A 298 12.91 2.06 -12.75
N SER A 299 12.19 1.76 -11.68
CA SER A 299 12.31 2.44 -10.39
C SER A 299 12.50 1.46 -9.26
N ILE A 300 13.25 1.85 -8.25
CA ILE A 300 13.46 1.10 -7.02
C ILE A 300 12.93 1.92 -5.84
N LEU A 301 12.13 1.30 -4.99
CA LEU A 301 11.71 1.88 -3.73
C LEU A 301 12.84 1.76 -2.71
N HIS A 302 13.27 2.86 -2.16
CA HIS A 302 14.36 2.89 -1.18
C HIS A 302 13.84 3.16 0.22
N VAL A 303 14.46 2.51 1.21
CA VAL A 303 14.26 2.76 2.63
C VAL A 303 15.60 3.19 3.23
N TYR A 304 15.67 4.41 3.75
CA TYR A 304 16.86 4.99 4.37
C TYR A 304 16.60 5.42 5.81
N MET A 305 17.68 5.76 6.50
CA MET A 305 17.66 6.48 7.78
C MET A 305 18.21 7.88 7.57
N LEU A 306 17.43 8.91 7.87
CA LEU A 306 17.86 10.29 7.85
C LEU A 306 17.92 10.89 9.26
N SER A 307 18.79 11.89 9.48
CA SER A 307 18.83 12.63 10.75
C SER A 307 17.46 13.23 11.07
N HIS A 308 17.05 13.19 12.32
CA HIS A 308 15.77 13.76 12.77
C HIS A 308 15.61 15.25 12.45
N SER A 309 16.72 15.97 12.43
CA SER A 309 16.78 17.41 12.15
C SER A 309 16.86 17.73 10.65
N TYR A 310 16.98 16.70 9.79
CA TYR A 310 17.08 16.93 8.35
C TYR A 310 15.77 17.50 7.81
N SER A 311 15.85 18.61 7.10
CA SER A 311 14.73 19.25 6.44
C SER A 311 15.20 19.95 5.18
N ASP A 312 14.53 19.71 4.07
CA ASP A 312 14.68 20.45 2.82
C ASP A 312 13.37 20.34 2.01
N ASN A 313 13.35 20.89 0.81
CA ASN A 313 12.16 20.93 -0.04
C ASN A 313 11.76 19.56 -0.63
N THR A 314 12.54 18.50 -0.39
CA THR A 314 12.30 17.15 -0.86
C THR A 314 11.81 16.21 0.25
N VAL A 315 11.86 16.66 1.51
CA VAL A 315 11.47 15.85 2.68
C VAL A 315 10.15 16.34 3.25
N GLY A 316 9.32 15.43 3.68
CA GLY A 316 8.05 15.76 4.31
C GLY A 316 7.32 14.53 4.84
N ILE A 317 6.04 14.68 5.10
CA ILE A 317 5.21 13.67 5.75
C ILE A 317 4.01 13.38 4.87
N ARG A 318 3.68 12.11 4.78
CA ARG A 318 2.39 11.63 4.29
C ARG A 318 1.62 11.09 5.48
N SER A 319 0.77 11.94 6.05
CA SER A 319 0.03 11.61 7.27
C SER A 319 -1.09 10.61 7.01
N PRO A 320 -1.14 9.50 7.74
CA PRO A 320 -2.27 8.57 7.68
C PRO A 320 -3.36 8.99 8.67
N VAL A 321 -4.60 8.56 8.39
CA VAL A 321 -5.77 8.73 9.24
C VAL A 321 -6.44 7.37 9.44
N GLY A 322 -6.86 7.05 10.67
CA GLY A 322 -7.52 5.78 10.95
C GLY A 322 -7.46 5.39 12.41
#